data_c616e704138fbc8d7d56e9acf4027b56
#
_entry.id   c616e704138fbc8d7d56e9acf4027b56
#
_cell.length_a   1.000
_cell.length_b   1.000
_cell.length_c   1.000
_cell.angle_alpha   90.00
_cell.angle_beta   90.00
_cell.angle_gamma   90.00
#
_symmetry.space_group_name_H-M   'P 1'
#
loop_
_entity.id
_entity.type
_entity.pdbx_description
1 polymer ?
#
loop_
_entity_poly.entity_id
_entity_poly.type
_entity_poly.pdbx_seq_one_letter_code
_entity_poly.pdbx_strand_id
1 'polypeptide(L)'
;MSAIIHVMGRVTKDPAMQQGKNNGSEYISLDLASSQRSQNTQNGQNGYESMFYQCYFNKFLAERLIKAGVKSGTCIYVYGDLEIHPFLYQQGQKAGQPGVGAKINVKDWQFCLSNKPENENNGNSGNHQNGNSM
;
A
#
# COMPACT_ATOMS: atom_id res chain seq x y z
N MET A 1 -11.87 14.24 -15.60
CA MET A 1 -12.22 13.78 -14.25
C MET A 1 -11.64 12.42 -13.99
N SER A 2 -11.19 12.20 -12.79
CA SER A 2 -10.59 10.94 -12.43
C SER A 2 -11.31 10.35 -11.21
N ALA A 3 -11.20 9.04 -11.09
CA ALA A 3 -11.71 8.38 -9.90
C ALA A 3 -10.69 8.55 -8.78
N ILE A 4 -11.15 8.83 -7.59
CA ILE A 4 -10.29 8.94 -6.42
C ILE A 4 -10.47 7.68 -5.60
N ILE A 5 -9.35 7.11 -5.17
CA ILE A 5 -9.38 5.90 -4.36
C ILE A 5 -8.59 6.13 -3.08
N HIS A 6 -9.04 5.53 -2.00
CA HIS A 6 -8.41 5.53 -0.70
C HIS A 6 -8.09 4.09 -0.34
N VAL A 7 -6.85 3.81 0.02
CA VAL A 7 -6.45 2.44 0.33
C VAL A 7 -5.54 2.44 1.54
N MET A 8 -5.79 1.51 2.45
CA MET A 8 -4.85 1.16 3.50
C MET A 8 -4.24 -0.19 3.18
N GLY A 9 -2.94 -0.28 3.30
CA GLY A 9 -2.29 -1.54 2.99
C GLY A 9 -0.85 -1.54 3.47
N ARG A 10 -0.17 -2.64 3.18
CA ARG A 10 1.21 -2.80 3.60
C ARG A 10 2.12 -2.70 2.40
N VAL A 11 3.20 -1.98 2.60
CA VAL A 11 4.24 -1.82 1.60
C VAL A 11 4.90 -3.18 1.37
N THR A 12 5.11 -3.53 0.10
CA THR A 12 5.60 -4.88 -0.24
C THR A 12 7.10 -4.97 -0.36
N LYS A 13 7.78 -3.83 -0.44
CA LYS A 13 9.24 -3.80 -0.49
C LYS A 13 9.71 -2.47 0.05
N ASP A 14 11.00 -2.41 0.38
CA ASP A 14 11.56 -1.15 0.86
C ASP A 14 11.51 -0.12 -0.26
N PRO A 15 11.03 1.09 0.02
CA PRO A 15 11.00 2.13 -1.00
C PRO A 15 12.40 2.49 -1.49
N ALA A 16 12.53 2.65 -2.79
CA ALA A 16 13.79 3.06 -3.40
C ALA A 16 13.50 4.11 -4.45
N MET A 17 14.27 5.19 -4.41
CA MET A 17 14.11 6.27 -5.35
C MET A 17 14.48 5.82 -6.75
N GLN A 18 13.68 6.18 -7.72
CA GLN A 18 13.89 5.85 -9.13
C GLN A 18 13.92 7.14 -9.93
N GLN A 19 14.48 7.04 -11.12
CA GLN A 19 14.52 8.20 -12.02
C GLN A 19 13.71 7.92 -13.27
N GLY A 20 12.93 8.90 -13.65
CA GLY A 20 12.17 8.82 -14.88
C GLY A 20 13.08 8.90 -16.09
N LYS A 21 12.67 8.25 -17.16
CA LYS A 21 13.51 8.12 -18.35
C LYS A 21 13.66 9.42 -19.13
N ASN A 22 12.63 10.23 -19.15
CA ASN A 22 12.61 11.37 -20.06
C ASN A 22 13.20 12.64 -19.49
N ASN A 23 12.96 12.90 -18.21
CA ASN A 23 13.39 14.14 -17.62
C ASN A 23 14.19 13.96 -16.32
N GLY A 24 14.48 12.71 -15.96
CA GLY A 24 15.27 12.46 -14.77
C GLY A 24 14.58 12.75 -13.47
N SER A 25 13.27 13.01 -13.48
CA SER A 25 12.54 13.27 -12.25
C SER A 25 12.53 12.04 -11.37
N GLU A 26 12.74 12.26 -10.08
CA GLU A 26 12.76 11.17 -9.13
C GLU A 26 11.35 10.82 -8.67
N TYR A 27 11.14 9.56 -8.40
CA TYR A 27 9.86 9.05 -7.93
C TYR A 27 10.06 7.71 -7.25
N ILE A 28 9.02 7.24 -6.56
CA ILE A 28 8.99 5.87 -6.05
C ILE A 28 7.73 5.21 -6.60
N SER A 29 7.90 3.99 -7.11
CA SER A 29 6.80 3.15 -7.52
C SER A 29 6.90 1.85 -6.73
N LEU A 30 5.84 1.50 -6.03
CA LEU A 30 5.83 0.26 -5.27
C LEU A 30 4.40 -0.26 -5.18
N ASP A 31 4.29 -1.54 -4.90
CA ASP A 31 3.00 -2.18 -4.72
C ASP A 31 2.58 -2.13 -3.28
N LEU A 32 1.32 -1.85 -3.08
CA LEU A 32 0.70 -1.83 -1.76
C LEU A 32 -0.26 -3.00 -1.69
N ALA A 33 -0.05 -3.87 -0.72
CA ALA A 33 -0.90 -5.04 -0.53
C ALA A 33 -2.01 -4.69 0.45
N SER A 34 -3.23 -4.76 -0.02
CA SER A 34 -4.39 -4.49 0.79
C SER A 34 -5.19 -5.77 0.92
N SER A 35 -5.49 -6.15 2.15
CA SER A 35 -6.27 -7.35 2.40
C SER A 35 -7.72 -6.96 2.64
N GLN A 36 -8.61 -7.68 2.01
CA GLN A 36 -10.02 -7.49 2.26
C GLN A 36 -10.67 -8.83 2.44
N ARG A 37 -11.78 -8.83 3.15
CA ARG A 37 -12.48 -10.07 3.41
C ARG A 37 -13.11 -10.55 2.11
N SER A 38 -12.85 -11.80 1.79
CA SER A 38 -13.44 -12.40 0.60
C SER A 38 -14.91 -12.63 0.83
N GLN A 39 -15.72 -12.25 -0.14
CA GLN A 39 -17.15 -12.50 -0.08
C GLN A 39 -17.49 -13.87 -0.62
N ASN A 40 -16.53 -14.53 -1.21
CA ASN A 40 -16.72 -15.84 -1.81
C ASN A 40 -16.06 -16.87 -0.93
N THR A 41 -16.66 -17.15 0.20
CA THR A 41 -16.12 -18.17 1.08
C THR A 41 -16.73 -19.51 0.70
N GLN A 42 -16.28 -20.03 -0.39
CA GLN A 42 -16.64 -21.41 -0.71
C GLN A 42 -15.94 -22.30 0.29
N ASN A 43 -16.61 -23.31 0.72
CA ASN A 43 -16.08 -24.27 1.69
C ASN A 43 -16.04 -23.76 3.12
N GLY A 44 -16.75 -22.69 3.40
CA GLY A 44 -16.88 -22.22 4.76
C GLY A 44 -15.60 -21.64 5.37
N GLN A 45 -14.61 -21.37 4.56
CA GLN A 45 -13.39 -20.79 5.06
C GLN A 45 -13.49 -19.28 5.09
N ASN A 46 -12.97 -18.69 6.17
CA ASN A 46 -12.83 -17.24 6.23
C ASN A 46 -11.66 -16.86 5.35
N GLY A 47 -11.96 -16.48 4.15
CA GLY A 47 -10.94 -16.09 3.22
C GLY A 47 -10.70 -14.60 3.24
N TYR A 48 -9.45 -14.22 3.14
CA TYR A 48 -9.06 -12.86 2.85
C TYR A 48 -8.41 -12.86 1.49
N GLU A 49 -8.74 -11.86 0.71
CA GLU A 49 -8.12 -11.68 -0.59
C GLU A 49 -7.18 -10.51 -0.50
N SER A 50 -5.99 -10.68 -1.07
CA SER A 50 -5.03 -9.60 -1.15
C SER A 50 -5.17 -8.94 -2.51
N MET A 51 -5.33 -7.64 -2.48
CA MET A 51 -5.35 -6.82 -3.68
C MET A 51 -4.09 -6.01 -3.71
N PHE A 52 -3.48 -5.93 -4.88
CA PHE A 52 -2.23 -5.18 -5.03
C PHE A 52 -2.48 -3.96 -5.88
N TYR A 53 -2.06 -2.82 -5.34
CA TYR A 53 -2.19 -1.55 -6.05
C TYR A 53 -0.81 -0.99 -6.29
N GLN A 54 -0.48 -0.74 -7.54
CA GLN A 54 0.78 -0.08 -7.87
C GLN A 54 0.65 1.40 -7.54
N CYS A 55 1.47 1.88 -6.64
CA CYS A 55 1.39 3.26 -6.18
C CYS A 55 2.59 4.05 -6.70
N TYR A 56 2.30 5.17 -7.30
CA TYR A 56 3.31 6.09 -7.81
C TYR A 56 3.36 7.31 -6.90
N PHE A 57 4.54 7.57 -6.35
CA PHE A 57 4.77 8.70 -5.45
C PHE A 57 5.72 9.67 -6.15
N ASN A 58 5.28 10.92 -6.31
CA ASN A 58 6.16 11.92 -6.91
C ASN A 58 7.33 12.22 -5.97
N LYS A 59 8.27 13.05 -6.41
CA LYS A 59 9.49 13.28 -5.66
C LYS A 59 9.22 13.73 -4.23
N PHE A 60 8.32 14.67 -4.06
CA PHE A 60 8.02 15.21 -2.73
C PHE A 60 7.50 14.11 -1.79
N LEU A 61 6.53 13.35 -2.27
CA LEU A 61 5.94 12.27 -1.46
C LEU A 61 6.92 11.12 -1.27
N ALA A 62 7.74 10.86 -2.28
CA ALA A 62 8.74 9.80 -2.20
C ALA A 62 9.80 10.13 -1.14
N GLU A 63 10.23 11.36 -1.09
CA GLU A 63 11.19 11.78 -0.07
C GLU A 63 10.63 11.61 1.33
N ARG A 64 9.34 11.87 1.48
CA ARG A 64 8.68 11.65 2.77
C ARG A 64 8.69 10.18 3.17
N LEU A 65 8.49 9.28 2.21
CA LEU A 65 8.56 7.84 2.51
C LEU A 65 9.93 7.48 3.06
N ILE A 66 10.98 7.96 2.41
CA ILE A 66 12.34 7.66 2.83
C ILE A 66 12.63 8.24 4.22
N LYS A 67 12.29 9.51 4.41
CA LYS A 67 12.58 10.19 5.68
C LYS A 67 11.80 9.58 6.83
N ALA A 68 10.59 9.13 6.57
CA ALA A 68 9.75 8.57 7.60
C ALA A 68 10.13 7.13 7.96
N GLY A 69 11.04 6.52 7.19
CA GLY A 69 11.49 5.18 7.49
C GLY A 69 10.53 4.09 7.08
N VAL A 70 9.73 4.36 6.07
CA VAL A 70 8.80 3.33 5.56
C VAL A 70 9.59 2.18 4.97
N LYS A 71 9.22 0.97 5.34
CA LYS A 71 9.89 -0.24 4.89
C LYS A 71 8.87 -1.28 4.51
N SER A 72 9.36 -2.37 3.94
CA SER A 72 8.49 -3.51 3.64
C SER A 72 7.71 -3.91 4.88
N GLY A 73 6.41 -4.07 4.74
CA GLY A 73 5.53 -4.42 5.84
C GLY A 73 4.90 -3.25 6.56
N THR A 74 5.38 -2.04 6.33
CA THR A 74 4.78 -0.86 6.96
C THR A 74 3.36 -0.65 6.42
N CYS A 75 2.43 -0.40 7.32
CA CYS A 75 1.05 -0.10 6.93
C CYS A 75 0.91 1.39 6.69
N ILE A 76 0.47 1.74 5.51
CA ILE A 76 0.23 3.14 5.17
C ILE A 76 -1.14 3.29 4.52
N TYR A 77 -1.63 4.50 4.58
CA TYR A 77 -2.85 4.92 3.92
C TYR A 77 -2.46 5.85 2.79
N VAL A 78 -2.96 5.56 1.60
CA VAL A 78 -2.72 6.42 0.45
C VAL A 78 -4.05 6.81 -0.18
N TYR A 79 -4.08 7.96 -0.82
CA TYR A 79 -5.18 8.28 -1.69
C TYR A 79 -4.64 8.98 -2.93
N GLY A 80 -5.37 8.84 -4.00
CA GLY A 80 -4.97 9.46 -5.25
C GLY A 80 -5.88 9.05 -6.39
N ASP A 81 -5.43 9.34 -7.58
CA ASP A 81 -6.19 9.04 -8.79
C ASP A 81 -5.98 7.59 -9.17
N LEU A 82 -7.07 6.92 -9.45
CA LEU A 82 -7.04 5.51 -9.84
C LEU A 82 -6.99 5.39 -11.36
N GLU A 83 -6.04 4.59 -11.83
CA GLU A 83 -5.96 4.20 -13.24
C GLU A 83 -6.12 2.70 -13.34
N ILE A 84 -6.97 2.27 -14.24
CA ILE A 84 -7.19 0.86 -14.50
C ILE A 84 -6.55 0.53 -15.83
N HIS A 85 -5.72 -0.49 -15.81
CA HIS A 85 -4.98 -0.92 -17.01
C HIS A 85 -5.30 -2.36 -17.34
N PRO A 86 -6.00 -2.62 -18.42
CA PRO A 86 -6.17 -3.99 -18.87
C PRO A 86 -4.86 -4.51 -19.46
N PHE A 87 -4.62 -5.80 -19.30
CA PHE A 87 -3.44 -6.42 -19.88
C PHE A 87 -3.71 -7.89 -20.14
N LEU A 88 -2.81 -8.52 -20.89
CA LEU A 88 -2.85 -9.95 -21.07
C LEU A 88 -1.68 -10.56 -20.32
N TYR A 89 -1.95 -11.66 -19.62
CA TYR A 89 -0.88 -12.37 -18.95
C TYR A 89 0.07 -12.95 -19.97
N GLN A 90 1.34 -12.76 -19.75
CA GLN A 90 2.37 -13.19 -20.70
C GLN A 90 2.96 -14.53 -20.35
N GLN A 91 2.86 -14.95 -19.09
CA GLN A 91 3.52 -16.15 -18.59
C GLN A 91 2.63 -16.87 -17.63
N GLY A 92 2.96 -18.12 -17.38
CA GLY A 92 2.28 -18.92 -16.39
C GLY A 92 1.00 -19.54 -16.92
N GLN A 93 0.22 -20.07 -16.01
CA GLN A 93 -1.01 -20.76 -16.39
C GLN A 93 -2.06 -19.84 -16.98
N LYS A 94 -1.95 -18.56 -16.70
CA LYS A 94 -2.92 -17.59 -17.19
C LYS A 94 -2.47 -16.90 -18.47
N ALA A 95 -1.37 -17.37 -19.08
CA ALA A 95 -0.85 -16.74 -20.29
C ALA A 95 -1.95 -16.62 -21.34
N GLY A 96 -2.06 -15.44 -21.94
CA GLY A 96 -3.09 -15.16 -22.92
C GLY A 96 -4.43 -14.76 -22.38
N GLN A 97 -4.63 -14.83 -21.06
CA GLN A 97 -5.89 -14.44 -20.45
C GLN A 97 -5.85 -12.97 -20.06
N PRO A 98 -7.01 -12.30 -20.08
CA PRO A 98 -7.04 -10.88 -19.70
C PRO A 98 -6.89 -10.71 -18.20
N GLY A 99 -6.28 -9.61 -17.82
CA GLY A 99 -6.16 -9.20 -16.45
C GLY A 99 -6.34 -7.72 -16.33
N VAL A 100 -6.42 -7.24 -15.09
CA VAL A 100 -6.59 -5.81 -14.83
C VAL A 100 -5.60 -5.40 -13.75
N GLY A 101 -4.84 -4.35 -14.06
CA GLY A 101 -3.95 -3.74 -13.10
C GLY A 101 -4.52 -2.44 -12.59
N ALA A 102 -4.34 -2.18 -11.32
CA ALA A 102 -4.76 -0.94 -10.69
C ALA A 102 -3.54 -0.14 -10.30
N LYS A 103 -3.48 1.10 -10.75
CA LYS A 103 -2.41 2.01 -10.43
C LYS A 103 -2.98 3.23 -9.74
N ILE A 104 -2.32 3.69 -8.69
CA ILE A 104 -2.73 4.87 -7.96
C ILE A 104 -1.67 5.94 -8.15
N ASN A 105 -2.05 7.07 -8.71
CA ASN A 105 -1.19 8.25 -8.74
C ASN A 105 -1.42 8.95 -7.41
N VAL A 106 -0.53 8.73 -6.46
CA VAL A 106 -0.74 9.13 -5.08
C VAL A 106 -0.70 10.64 -4.96
N LYS A 107 -1.70 11.17 -4.27
CA LYS A 107 -1.76 12.59 -3.94
C LYS A 107 -1.24 12.86 -2.55
N ASP A 108 -1.43 11.91 -1.65
CA ASP A 108 -0.88 12.01 -0.31
C ASP A 108 -0.91 10.65 0.36
N TRP A 109 -0.12 10.50 1.39
CA TRP A 109 -0.07 9.27 2.17
C TRP A 109 0.22 9.61 3.62
N GLN A 110 -0.11 8.68 4.51
CA GLN A 110 0.26 8.79 5.91
C GLN A 110 0.27 7.42 6.54
N PHE A 111 0.84 7.33 7.72
CA PHE A 111 0.84 6.06 8.43
C PHE A 111 -0.57 5.70 8.88
N CYS A 112 -0.87 4.41 8.87
CA CYS A 112 -2.12 3.93 9.41
C CYS A 112 -2.12 4.09 10.92
N LEU A 113 -3.27 4.37 11.47
CA LEU A 113 -3.45 4.22 12.90
C LEU A 113 -3.42 2.73 13.19
N SER A 114 -2.43 2.31 13.93
CA SER A 114 -2.23 0.90 14.19
C SER A 114 -2.73 0.56 15.58
N ASN A 115 -3.59 -0.42 15.65
CA ASN A 115 -3.99 -1.02 16.92
C ASN A 115 -3.06 -2.14 17.31
N LYS A 116 -1.91 -2.22 16.70
CA LYS A 116 -0.97 -3.24 16.99
C LYS A 116 -0.50 -3.12 18.40
N PRO A 117 -0.63 -4.11 19.19
CA PRO A 117 -0.13 -4.07 20.58
C PRO A 117 1.36 -3.93 20.58
N GLU A 118 2.09 -3.71 20.59
CA GLU A 118 3.38 -3.66 20.33
C GLU A 118 4.13 -3.66 21.05
N ASN A 119 4.13 -3.93 21.10
CA ASN A 119 4.58 -3.86 21.45
C ASN A 119 5.13 -3.38 21.72
N GLU A 120 4.99 -3.22 21.76
CA GLU A 120 5.38 -2.79 22.07
C GLU A 120 5.81 -2.31 22.76
N ASN A 121 5.91 -2.35 23.16
CA ASN A 121 6.21 -1.96 23.86
C ASN A 121 6.38 -1.39 24.46
N ASN A 122 6.37 -1.46 24.68
CA ASN A 122 6.32 -1.01 25.34
C ASN A 122 6.18 -0.30 25.93
N GLY A 123 5.98 -0.44 26.09
CA GLY A 123 5.68 0.03 26.75
C GLY A 123 5.30 0.73 27.21
N ASN A 124 5.25 0.64 27.37
CA ASN A 124 4.64 1.13 27.93
C ASN A 124 4.17 1.77 28.28
N SER A 125 4.16 1.52 28.33
CA SER A 125 3.47 1.90 28.73
C SER A 125 2.93 2.60 29.05
N GLY A 126 2.92 2.38 29.24
CA GLY A 126 2.18 2.76 29.66
C GLY A 126 1.67 3.49 29.83
N ASN A 127 1.70 3.27 29.92
CA ASN A 127 0.94 3.77 30.15
C ASN A 127 0.45 4.37 30.16
N HIS A 128 0.35 4.09 30.11
CA HIS A 128 -0.48 4.44 30.20
C HIS A 128 -0.97 4.87 30.37
N GLN A 129 -0.96 4.60 30.34
CA GLN A 129 -1.71 4.83 30.64
C GLN A 129 -2.15 5.33 30.87
N ASN A 130 -1.92 5.06 30.96
CA ASN A 130 -2.59 5.42 31.24
C ASN A 130 -3.04 5.92 31.31
N GLY A 131 -2.92 5.65 31.19
CA GLY A 131 -3.52 5.92 31.32
C GLY A 131 -3.83 6.38 31.23
N ASN A 132 -3.91 6.15 31.20
CA ASN A 132 -4.40 6.45 31.15
C ASN A 132 -4.54 6.81 30.98
N SER A 133 -4.49 6.48 30.94
CA SER A 133 -4.80 6.58 30.80
C SER A 133 -4.98 7.01 30.65
N MET A 134 -4.97 6.80 30.73
CA MET A 134 -5.32 6.93 30.66
C MET A 134 -5.52 7.24 30.61
#